data_e8c9be60e5633bbcc68ed00db66eefb6
#
_entry.id   e8c9be60e5633bbcc68ed00db66eefb6
#
_cell.length_a   1.000
_cell.length_b   1.000
_cell.length_c   1.000
_cell.angle_alpha   90.00
_cell.angle_beta   90.00
_cell.angle_gamma   90.00
#
_symmetry.space_group_name_H-M   'P 1'
#
loop_
_entity.id
_entity.type
_entity.pdbx_description
1 polymer ?
#
loop_
_entity_poly.entity_id
_entity_poly.type
_entity_poly.pdbx_seq_one_letter_code
_entity_poly.pdbx_strand_id
1 'polypeptide(L)'
;MDKYIWIFPVLFIFHDMEEVIWLPGFIKNNREDIIKRYPIAEKLLSAYKIGLTTEAFALAVYEELVVLIAVCALAWITKAEWAMGIWYGAFIGFTAHLLIHILQSIAIKRYIPSLVTSIMTLPPSIMLLVNTKQDMSIYTVIGIAGVAANLKLAHMLMGWFDKRSKK
;
A
#
# COMPACT_ATOMS: atom_id res chain seq x y z
N MET A 1 -13.67 14.10 13.19
CA MET A 1 -12.62 13.20 12.73
C MET A 1 -12.99 11.74 12.94
N ASP A 2 -13.47 11.36 14.12
CA ASP A 2 -13.79 9.96 14.51
C ASP A 2 -14.62 9.18 13.47
N LYS A 3 -15.60 9.85 12.82
CA LYS A 3 -16.46 9.23 11.80
C LYS A 3 -15.74 8.81 10.51
N TYR A 4 -14.50 9.30 10.29
CA TYR A 4 -13.76 9.03 9.05
C TYR A 4 -12.65 7.99 9.23
N ILE A 5 -12.27 7.66 10.47
CA ILE A 5 -11.14 6.77 10.77
C ILE A 5 -11.30 5.42 10.05
N TRP A 6 -12.50 4.85 10.07
CA TRP A 6 -12.81 3.54 9.50
C TRP A 6 -13.03 3.52 7.99
N ILE A 7 -13.00 4.69 7.33
CA ILE A 7 -13.00 4.75 5.86
C ILE A 7 -11.65 4.27 5.31
N PHE A 8 -10.58 4.48 6.06
CA PHE A 8 -9.23 4.11 5.62
C PHE A 8 -9.10 2.60 5.31
N PRO A 9 -9.42 1.65 6.20
CA PRO A 9 -9.36 0.22 5.86
C PRO A 9 -10.24 -0.16 4.67
N VAL A 10 -11.36 0.52 4.46
CA VAL A 10 -12.25 0.28 3.32
C VAL A 10 -11.60 0.70 2.01
N LEU A 11 -10.99 1.89 1.97
CA LEU A 11 -10.26 2.37 0.78
C LEU A 11 -9.02 1.50 0.50
N PHE A 12 -8.30 1.11 1.55
CA PHE A 12 -7.14 0.23 1.48
C PHE A 12 -7.52 -1.10 0.83
N ILE A 13 -8.45 -1.85 1.42
CA ILE A 13 -8.80 -3.19 0.90
C ILE A 13 -9.39 -3.13 -0.51
N PHE A 14 -10.18 -2.09 -0.82
CA PHE A 14 -10.71 -1.90 -2.16
C PHE A 14 -9.59 -1.72 -3.20
N HIS A 15 -8.55 -0.97 -2.85
CA HIS A 15 -7.39 -0.75 -3.71
C HIS A 15 -6.54 -2.03 -3.85
N ASP A 16 -6.15 -2.63 -2.73
CA ASP A 16 -5.23 -3.76 -2.72
C ASP A 16 -5.82 -5.04 -3.31
N MET A 17 -7.15 -5.18 -3.36
CA MET A 17 -7.79 -6.30 -4.04
C MET A 17 -7.49 -6.34 -5.54
N GLU A 18 -7.35 -5.20 -6.21
CA GLU A 18 -6.91 -5.17 -7.61
C GLU A 18 -5.48 -5.74 -7.74
N GLU A 19 -4.58 -5.37 -6.81
CA GLU A 19 -3.22 -5.90 -6.79
C GLU A 19 -3.19 -7.40 -6.53
N VAL A 20 -3.90 -7.87 -5.51
CA VAL A 20 -3.95 -9.31 -5.16
C VAL A 20 -4.41 -10.15 -6.36
N ILE A 21 -5.41 -9.68 -7.08
CA ILE A 21 -5.99 -10.44 -8.20
C ILE A 21 -5.09 -10.41 -9.43
N TRP A 22 -4.50 -9.27 -9.76
CA TRP A 22 -3.91 -9.08 -11.08
C TRP A 22 -2.39 -8.93 -11.10
N LEU A 23 -1.76 -8.42 -10.02
CA LEU A 23 -0.34 -8.09 -10.02
C LEU A 23 0.57 -9.32 -10.19
N PRO A 24 0.32 -10.48 -9.53
CA PRO A 24 1.18 -11.65 -9.72
C PRO A 24 1.23 -12.12 -11.17
N GLY A 25 0.06 -12.20 -11.82
CA GLY A 25 -0.04 -12.56 -13.23
C GLY A 25 0.61 -11.51 -14.15
N PHE A 26 0.40 -10.24 -13.86
CA PHE A 26 1.01 -9.14 -14.61
C PHE A 26 2.54 -9.19 -14.55
N ILE A 27 3.12 -9.34 -13.36
CA ILE A 27 4.57 -9.43 -13.18
C ILE A 27 5.12 -10.65 -13.91
N LYS A 28 4.49 -11.80 -13.76
CA LYS A 28 4.91 -13.04 -14.45
C LYS A 28 5.00 -12.85 -15.97
N ASN A 29 4.03 -12.16 -16.56
CA ASN A 29 3.93 -12.05 -18.02
C ASN A 29 4.69 -10.85 -18.61
N ASN A 30 5.02 -9.84 -17.81
CA ASN A 30 5.56 -8.58 -18.33
C ASN A 30 6.94 -8.21 -17.76
N ARG A 31 7.46 -8.97 -16.78
CA ARG A 31 8.68 -8.62 -16.04
C ARG A 31 9.90 -8.40 -16.94
N GLU A 32 10.14 -9.30 -17.88
CA GLU A 32 11.30 -9.23 -18.78
C GLU A 32 11.22 -8.01 -19.69
N ASP A 33 10.04 -7.74 -20.28
CA ASP A 33 9.81 -6.57 -21.12
C ASP A 33 9.97 -5.26 -20.34
N ILE A 34 9.46 -5.21 -19.10
CA ILE A 34 9.60 -4.05 -18.22
C ILE A 34 11.07 -3.80 -17.87
N ILE A 35 11.83 -4.82 -17.48
CA ILE A 35 13.25 -4.68 -17.14
C ILE A 35 14.08 -4.27 -18.36
N LYS A 36 13.82 -4.86 -19.51
CA LYS A 36 14.49 -4.51 -20.77
C LYS A 36 14.28 -3.03 -21.13
N ARG A 37 13.07 -2.53 -20.92
CA ARG A 37 12.71 -1.14 -21.23
C ARG A 37 13.14 -0.15 -20.15
N TYR A 38 13.12 -0.58 -18.89
CA TYR A 38 13.42 0.23 -17.70
C TYR A 38 14.34 -0.55 -16.77
N PRO A 39 15.67 -0.50 -16.97
CA PRO A 39 16.64 -1.29 -16.17
C PRO A 39 16.54 -1.05 -14.66
N ILE A 40 16.17 0.17 -14.24
CA ILE A 40 15.93 0.50 -12.82
C ILE A 40 14.81 -0.36 -12.20
N ALA A 41 13.86 -0.83 -13.02
CA ALA A 41 12.77 -1.69 -12.56
C ALA A 41 13.27 -3.05 -12.05
N GLU A 42 14.45 -3.52 -12.48
CA GLU A 42 15.02 -4.76 -11.95
C GLU A 42 15.23 -4.67 -10.43
N LYS A 43 15.74 -3.55 -9.93
CA LYS A 43 15.94 -3.32 -8.51
C LYS A 43 14.59 -3.22 -7.77
N LEU A 44 13.61 -2.51 -8.34
CA LEU A 44 12.27 -2.37 -7.77
C LEU A 44 11.53 -3.72 -7.75
N LEU A 45 11.64 -4.49 -8.83
CA LEU A 45 11.02 -5.81 -8.95
C LEU A 45 11.83 -6.92 -8.26
N SER A 46 12.96 -6.60 -7.63
CA SER A 46 13.80 -7.59 -6.96
C SER A 46 13.10 -8.31 -5.81
N ALA A 47 12.17 -7.66 -5.14
CA ALA A 47 11.31 -8.27 -4.12
C ALA A 47 10.44 -9.41 -4.69
N TYR A 48 10.13 -9.37 -5.98
CA TYR A 48 9.31 -10.35 -6.69
C TYR A 48 10.12 -11.40 -7.47
N LYS A 49 11.44 -11.53 -7.21
CA LYS A 49 12.34 -12.47 -7.93
C LYS A 49 11.94 -13.94 -7.80
N ILE A 50 11.27 -14.31 -6.72
CA ILE A 50 11.06 -15.70 -6.31
C ILE A 50 9.76 -16.31 -6.91
N GLY A 51 9.11 -15.62 -7.85
CA GLY A 51 7.83 -16.06 -8.41
C GLY A 51 6.69 -15.69 -7.47
N LEU A 52 6.30 -14.43 -7.52
CA LEU A 52 5.17 -13.93 -6.76
C LEU A 52 3.93 -14.80 -6.99
N THR A 53 3.47 -15.45 -5.94
CA THR A 53 2.18 -16.16 -5.95
C THR A 53 1.09 -15.26 -5.38
N THR A 54 -0.15 -15.47 -5.82
CA THR A 54 -1.31 -14.72 -5.30
C THR A 54 -1.46 -14.93 -3.79
N GLU A 55 -1.21 -16.16 -3.30
CA GLU A 55 -1.31 -16.50 -1.89
C GLU A 55 -0.26 -15.77 -1.03
N ALA A 56 0.97 -15.69 -1.52
CA ALA A 56 2.05 -14.99 -0.82
C ALA A 56 1.79 -13.48 -0.79
N PHE A 57 1.27 -12.92 -1.88
CA PHE A 57 0.91 -11.52 -1.96
C PHE A 57 -0.30 -11.18 -1.08
N ALA A 58 -1.34 -12.04 -1.11
CA ALA A 58 -2.50 -11.89 -0.23
C ALA A 58 -2.12 -11.92 1.26
N LEU A 59 -1.13 -12.76 1.65
CA LEU A 59 -0.64 -12.78 3.03
C LEU A 59 0.00 -11.44 3.43
N ALA A 60 0.76 -10.81 2.53
CA ALA A 60 1.33 -9.49 2.77
C ALA A 60 0.23 -8.43 2.96
N VAL A 61 -0.77 -8.41 2.09
CA VAL A 61 -1.92 -7.50 2.19
C VAL A 61 -2.72 -7.73 3.48
N TYR A 62 -2.87 -8.98 3.92
CA TYR A 62 -3.50 -9.30 5.22
C TYR A 62 -2.71 -8.73 6.40
N GLU A 63 -1.40 -8.85 6.39
CA GLU A 63 -0.55 -8.28 7.43
C GLU A 63 -0.72 -6.75 7.49
N GLU A 64 -0.65 -6.09 6.33
CA GLU A 64 -0.84 -4.63 6.25
C GLU A 64 -2.23 -4.21 6.74
N LEU A 65 -3.27 -4.94 6.37
CA LEU A 65 -4.64 -4.69 6.82
C LEU A 65 -4.77 -4.82 8.35
N VAL A 66 -4.15 -5.84 8.96
CA VAL A 66 -4.18 -6.03 10.42
C VAL A 66 -3.50 -4.87 11.13
N VAL A 67 -2.33 -4.44 10.67
CA VAL A 67 -1.62 -3.28 11.21
C VAL A 67 -2.45 -2.01 11.05
N LEU A 68 -3.06 -1.81 9.88
CA LEU A 68 -3.92 -0.66 9.61
C LEU A 68 -5.16 -0.63 10.51
N ILE A 69 -5.82 -1.78 10.71
CA ILE A 69 -6.95 -1.90 11.63
C ILE A 69 -6.51 -1.56 13.06
N ALA A 70 -5.34 -2.02 13.49
CA ALA A 70 -4.80 -1.71 14.81
C ALA A 70 -4.55 -0.21 14.98
N VAL A 71 -3.98 0.46 13.97
CA VAL A 71 -3.78 1.93 13.97
C VAL A 71 -5.12 2.67 14.04
N CYS A 72 -6.10 2.24 13.25
CA CYS A 72 -7.46 2.82 13.27
C CYS A 72 -8.13 2.62 14.63
N ALA A 73 -8.07 1.42 15.20
CA ALA A 73 -8.64 1.11 16.51
C ALA A 73 -7.98 1.94 17.62
N LEU A 74 -6.67 2.06 17.59
CA LEU A 74 -5.90 2.84 18.56
C LEU A 74 -6.29 4.33 18.51
N ALA A 75 -6.36 4.91 17.31
CA ALA A 75 -6.80 6.28 17.11
C ALA A 75 -8.25 6.50 17.58
N TRP A 76 -9.14 5.56 17.24
CA TRP A 76 -10.56 5.65 17.58
C TRP A 76 -10.84 5.49 19.08
N ILE A 77 -10.15 4.57 19.76
CA ILE A 77 -10.34 4.29 21.20
C ILE A 77 -9.71 5.38 22.05
N THR A 78 -8.45 5.72 21.77
CA THR A 78 -7.70 6.66 22.64
C THR A 78 -8.06 8.11 22.38
N LYS A 79 -8.37 8.47 21.14
CA LYS A 79 -8.56 9.86 20.67
C LYS A 79 -7.38 10.77 21.03
N ALA A 80 -6.24 10.18 21.37
CA ALA A 80 -5.05 10.88 21.74
C ALA A 80 -4.39 11.54 20.52
N GLU A 81 -3.82 12.72 20.70
CA GLU A 81 -3.17 13.49 19.63
C GLU A 81 -2.11 12.66 18.89
N TRP A 82 -1.29 11.92 19.65
CA TRP A 82 -0.26 11.07 19.05
C TRP A 82 -0.83 9.95 18.16
N ALA A 83 -1.91 9.28 18.60
CA ALA A 83 -2.54 8.20 17.83
C ALA A 83 -3.22 8.73 16.57
N MET A 84 -3.87 9.88 16.69
CA MET A 84 -4.50 10.57 15.56
C MET A 84 -3.45 11.08 14.57
N GLY A 85 -2.30 11.57 15.05
CA GLY A 85 -1.17 11.97 14.22
C GLY A 85 -0.58 10.80 13.45
N ILE A 86 -0.39 9.63 14.08
CA ILE A 86 0.08 8.40 13.42
C ILE A 86 -0.93 7.95 12.35
N TRP A 87 -2.23 7.92 12.68
CA TRP A 87 -3.27 7.58 11.72
C TRP A 87 -3.26 8.51 10.50
N TYR A 88 -3.17 9.82 10.73
CA TYR A 88 -3.15 10.82 9.67
C TYR A 88 -1.90 10.67 8.77
N GLY A 89 -0.74 10.44 9.38
CA GLY A 89 0.49 10.17 8.65
C GLY A 89 0.43 8.89 7.82
N ALA A 90 -0.13 7.82 8.37
CA ALA A 90 -0.35 6.57 7.64
C ALA A 90 -1.30 6.79 6.45
N PHE A 91 -2.34 7.59 6.62
CA PHE A 91 -3.27 7.91 5.55
C PHE A 91 -2.64 8.80 4.45
N ILE A 92 -1.75 9.72 4.82
CA ILE A 92 -0.91 10.45 3.84
C ILE A 92 -0.04 9.47 3.05
N GLY A 93 0.61 8.53 3.73
CA GLY A 93 1.44 7.50 3.10
C GLY A 93 0.65 6.66 2.09
N PHE A 94 -0.54 6.20 2.45
CA PHE A 94 -1.45 5.50 1.55
C PHE A 94 -1.88 6.36 0.35
N THR A 95 -2.26 7.62 0.59
CA THR A 95 -2.64 8.52 -0.51
C THR A 95 -1.49 8.77 -1.49
N ALA A 96 -0.27 8.89 -0.98
CA ALA A 96 0.93 8.99 -1.81
C ALA A 96 1.18 7.69 -2.61
N HIS A 97 0.93 6.54 -2.01
CA HIS A 97 1.03 5.23 -2.69
C HIS A 97 0.08 5.14 -3.89
N LEU A 98 -1.18 5.55 -3.77
CA LEU A 98 -2.13 5.64 -4.87
C LEU A 98 -1.59 6.51 -6.03
N LEU A 99 -1.03 7.68 -5.69
CA LEU A 99 -0.45 8.57 -6.68
C LEU A 99 0.76 7.93 -7.39
N ILE A 100 1.59 7.19 -6.66
CA ILE A 100 2.74 6.46 -7.22
C ILE A 100 2.29 5.46 -8.27
N HIS A 101 1.22 4.69 -8.07
CA HIS A 101 0.70 3.75 -9.06
C HIS A 101 0.23 4.44 -10.33
N ILE A 102 -0.45 5.57 -10.21
CA ILE A 102 -0.85 6.37 -11.38
C ILE A 102 0.38 6.86 -12.14
N LEU A 103 1.38 7.41 -11.44
CA LEU A 103 2.62 7.89 -12.06
C LEU A 103 3.43 6.75 -12.70
N GLN A 104 3.47 5.58 -12.08
CA GLN A 104 4.12 4.38 -12.65
C GLN A 104 3.45 3.97 -13.97
N SER A 105 2.11 3.94 -14.01
CA SER A 105 1.37 3.60 -15.23
C SER A 105 1.64 4.60 -16.36
N ILE A 106 1.69 5.90 -16.04
CA ILE A 106 2.02 6.96 -16.99
C ILE A 106 3.47 6.79 -17.52
N ALA A 107 4.43 6.54 -16.60
CA ALA A 107 5.85 6.41 -16.95
C ALA A 107 6.10 5.18 -17.83
N ILE A 108 5.44 4.06 -17.54
CA ILE A 108 5.58 2.80 -18.31
C ILE A 108 4.70 2.84 -19.59
N LYS A 109 3.80 3.82 -19.70
CA LYS A 109 2.82 3.96 -20.82
C LYS A 109 2.01 2.68 -21.02
N ARG A 110 1.63 2.03 -19.92
CA ARG A 110 0.89 0.76 -19.93
C ARG A 110 0.04 0.68 -18.67
N TYR A 111 -1.09 -0.01 -18.76
CA TYR A 111 -1.85 -0.39 -17.57
C TYR A 111 -0.99 -1.22 -16.63
N ILE A 112 -1.02 -0.87 -15.35
CA ILE A 112 -0.45 -1.64 -14.25
C ILE A 112 -1.62 -1.98 -13.33
N PRO A 113 -1.71 -3.20 -12.78
CA PRO A 113 -2.66 -3.51 -11.72
C PRO A 113 -2.52 -2.52 -10.57
N SER A 114 -3.61 -2.12 -9.97
CA SER A 114 -3.79 -1.00 -9.05
C SER A 114 -4.10 0.37 -9.68
N LEU A 115 -3.97 0.53 -10.99
CA LEU A 115 -4.26 1.81 -11.63
C LEU A 115 -5.73 2.22 -11.51
N VAL A 116 -6.65 1.30 -11.77
CA VAL A 116 -8.10 1.61 -11.79
C VAL A 116 -8.56 2.01 -10.41
N THR A 117 -8.24 1.19 -9.41
CA THR A 117 -8.60 1.46 -8.02
C THR A 117 -7.88 2.68 -7.45
N SER A 118 -6.62 2.96 -7.87
CA SER A 118 -5.94 4.21 -7.51
C SER A 118 -6.69 5.44 -8.03
N ILE A 119 -7.12 5.44 -9.28
CA ILE A 119 -7.90 6.55 -9.85
C ILE A 119 -9.23 6.72 -9.11
N MET A 120 -9.87 5.62 -8.72
CA MET A 120 -11.15 5.66 -7.99
C MET A 120 -11.00 6.09 -6.54
N THR A 121 -9.93 5.68 -5.85
CA THR A 121 -9.73 5.93 -4.42
C THR A 121 -8.98 7.22 -4.12
N LEU A 122 -8.20 7.75 -5.06
CA LEU A 122 -7.43 8.99 -4.86
C LEU A 122 -8.32 10.21 -4.57
N PRO A 123 -9.41 10.49 -5.30
CA PRO A 123 -10.27 11.63 -5.01
C PRO A 123 -10.90 11.59 -3.61
N PRO A 124 -11.55 10.49 -3.16
CA PRO A 124 -12.06 10.42 -1.79
C PRO A 124 -10.94 10.46 -0.73
N SER A 125 -9.74 9.94 -1.02
CA SER A 125 -8.60 10.04 -0.10
C SER A 125 -8.15 11.49 0.08
N ILE A 126 -8.01 12.26 -1.00
CA ILE A 126 -7.67 13.69 -0.92
C ILE A 126 -8.76 14.45 -0.16
N MET A 127 -10.03 14.19 -0.46
CA MET A 127 -11.13 14.82 0.25
C MET A 127 -11.09 14.51 1.75
N LEU A 128 -10.76 13.27 2.11
CA LEU A 128 -10.63 12.85 3.50
C LEU A 128 -9.46 13.56 4.19
N LEU A 129 -8.29 13.66 3.56
CA LEU A 129 -7.14 14.41 4.08
C LEU A 129 -7.48 15.87 4.36
N VAL A 130 -8.18 16.53 3.43
CA VAL A 130 -8.60 17.92 3.59
C VAL A 130 -9.59 18.09 4.75
N ASN A 131 -10.56 17.17 4.87
CA ASN A 131 -11.58 17.25 5.93
C ASN A 131 -11.07 16.83 7.33
N THR A 132 -9.97 16.07 7.38
CA THR A 132 -9.36 15.60 8.63
C THR A 132 -8.04 16.30 8.93
N LYS A 133 -7.72 17.39 8.19
CA LYS A 133 -6.45 18.12 8.29
C LYS A 133 -6.01 18.29 9.72
N GLN A 134 -4.79 17.87 9.98
CA GLN A 134 -4.07 18.09 11.24
C GLN A 134 -2.77 18.86 10.97
N ASP A 135 -2.27 19.51 11.99
CA ASP A 135 -0.95 20.10 11.93
C ASP A 135 0.11 19.00 11.82
N MET A 136 1.14 19.27 11.02
CA MET A 136 2.26 18.33 10.87
C MET A 136 2.99 18.22 12.21
N SER A 137 2.96 17.04 12.79
CA SER A 137 3.61 16.71 14.05
C SER A 137 4.64 15.59 13.85
N ILE A 138 5.46 15.35 14.89
CA ILE A 138 6.37 14.19 14.88
C ILE A 138 5.60 12.87 14.72
N TYR A 139 4.40 12.78 15.25
CA TYR A 139 3.55 11.60 15.13
C TYR A 139 3.06 11.36 13.70
N THR A 140 2.80 12.45 12.94
CA THR A 140 2.49 12.36 11.51
C THR A 140 3.68 11.82 10.73
N VAL A 141 4.90 12.27 11.03
CA VAL A 141 6.13 11.75 10.42
C VAL A 141 6.33 10.28 10.75
N ILE A 142 6.08 9.88 12.02
CA ILE A 142 6.11 8.47 12.44
C ILE A 142 5.10 7.63 11.66
N GLY A 143 3.89 8.14 11.44
CA GLY A 143 2.86 7.45 10.65
C GLY A 143 3.30 7.22 9.21
N ILE A 144 3.85 8.23 8.54
CA ILE A 144 4.39 8.13 7.17
C ILE A 144 5.53 7.10 7.11
N ALA A 145 6.49 7.21 8.04
CA ALA A 145 7.62 6.28 8.11
C ALA A 145 7.17 4.85 8.43
N GLY A 146 6.11 4.72 9.26
CA GLY A 146 5.48 3.45 9.60
C GLY A 146 4.95 2.71 8.39
N VAL A 147 4.31 3.40 7.45
CA VAL A 147 3.85 2.80 6.19
C VAL A 147 5.02 2.23 5.40
N ALA A 148 6.10 2.99 5.23
CA ALA A 148 7.27 2.51 4.50
C ALA A 148 7.95 1.31 5.18
N ALA A 149 8.00 1.31 6.51
CA ALA A 149 8.55 0.20 7.31
C ALA A 149 7.65 -1.05 7.20
N ASN A 150 6.33 -0.86 7.28
CA ASN A 150 5.36 -1.95 7.16
C ASN A 150 5.38 -2.58 5.78
N LEU A 151 5.41 -1.78 4.72
CA LEU A 151 5.54 -2.27 3.35
C LEU A 151 6.79 -3.15 3.16
N LYS A 152 7.91 -2.77 3.79
CA LYS A 152 9.12 -3.60 3.79
C LYS A 152 8.92 -4.92 4.53
N LEU A 153 8.23 -4.91 5.68
CA LEU A 153 7.91 -6.11 6.45
C LEU A 153 7.00 -7.05 5.65
N ALA A 154 5.95 -6.54 5.05
CA ALA A 154 5.03 -7.28 4.19
C ALA A 154 5.77 -7.99 3.04
N HIS A 155 6.68 -7.30 2.35
CA HIS A 155 7.53 -7.90 1.32
C HIS A 155 8.47 -9.00 1.88
N MET A 156 8.99 -8.85 3.09
CA MET A 156 9.81 -9.90 3.73
C MET A 156 8.96 -11.14 4.06
N LEU A 157 7.76 -10.96 4.58
CA LEU A 157 6.81 -12.05 4.87
C LEU A 157 6.41 -12.79 3.60
N MET A 158 6.08 -12.07 2.55
CA MET A 158 5.79 -12.63 1.23
C MET A 158 6.94 -13.53 0.75
N GLY A 159 8.18 -13.04 0.78
CA GLY A 159 9.36 -13.81 0.37
C GLY A 159 9.65 -15.03 1.23
N TRP A 160 9.35 -14.95 2.53
CA TRP A 160 9.49 -16.08 3.46
C TRP A 160 8.44 -17.16 3.19
N PHE A 161 7.18 -16.77 3.00
CA PHE A 161 6.07 -17.69 2.71
C PHE A 161 6.29 -18.42 1.39
N ASP A 162 6.68 -17.71 0.33
CA ASP A 162 6.94 -18.28 -0.98
C ASP A 162 8.07 -19.35 -0.95
N LYS A 163 9.11 -19.14 -0.14
CA LYS A 163 10.17 -20.14 0.05
C LYS A 163 9.69 -21.41 0.77
N ARG A 164 8.69 -21.29 1.64
CA ARG A 164 8.15 -22.45 2.37
C ARG A 164 7.13 -23.25 1.56
N SER A 165 6.32 -22.59 0.74
CA SER A 165 5.30 -23.25 -0.08
C SER A 165 5.87 -24.09 -1.23
N LYS A 166 7.16 -23.89 -1.57
CA LYS A 166 7.87 -24.63 -2.62
C LYS A 166 8.70 -25.81 -2.10
N LYS A 167 8.66 -26.07 -0.79
CA LYS A 167 9.27 -27.25 -0.15
C LYS A 167 8.24 -28.33 0.08
#